data_060348354b91fa0170debf9951f6728f
#
_entry.id   060348354b91fa0170debf9951f6728f
#
_cell.length_a   1.000
_cell.length_b   1.000
_cell.length_c   1.000
_cell.angle_alpha   90.00
_cell.angle_beta   90.00
_cell.angle_gamma   90.00
#
_symmetry.space_group_name_H-M   'P 1'
#
loop_
_entity.id
_entity.type
_entity.pdbx_description
1 polymer ?
#
loop_
_entity_poly.entity_id
_entity_poly.type
_entity_poly.pdbx_seq_one_letter_code
_entity_poly.pdbx_strand_id
1 'polypeptide(L)'
;MSQLRKISIISKEFLKDSPKSFLLLFFLLLIDGAVAVSSVLAVIPLADFLFDSTLKDPSKVTLFIQDKFLIFGIPINFWSFGIFFAFLNLMSGASKVFIRFAILNIKYEILRNLFSDTLTRFFNTKWSFFSEESHGKLLNTMNKELVTVGDTIGQIATQFAQVIQ
;
A
#
# COMPACT_ATOMS: atom_id res chain seq x y z
N MET A 1 -29.95 -1.76 -4.10
CA MET A 1 -28.70 -2.35 -4.60
C MET A 1 -27.71 -2.33 -3.44
N SER A 2 -27.19 -3.49 -3.00
CA SER A 2 -26.31 -3.56 -1.84
C SER A 2 -25.01 -2.80 -2.10
N GLN A 3 -24.50 -2.12 -1.09
CA GLN A 3 -23.24 -1.35 -1.12
C GLN A 3 -22.09 -2.19 -1.71
N LEU A 4 -22.02 -3.47 -1.35
CA LEU A 4 -21.04 -4.44 -1.84
C LEU A 4 -21.06 -4.63 -3.36
N ARG A 5 -22.23 -4.58 -4.00
CA ARG A 5 -22.34 -4.70 -5.46
C ARG A 5 -21.81 -3.46 -6.19
N LYS A 6 -22.02 -2.27 -5.61
CA LYS A 6 -21.47 -1.02 -6.15
C LYS A 6 -19.93 -1.02 -6.04
N ILE A 7 -19.37 -1.44 -4.90
CA ILE A 7 -17.92 -1.56 -4.68
C ILE A 7 -17.32 -2.57 -5.67
N SER A 8 -17.97 -3.72 -5.89
CA SER A 8 -17.49 -4.75 -6.83
C SER A 8 -17.49 -4.26 -8.30
N ILE A 9 -18.48 -3.48 -8.71
CA ILE A 9 -18.53 -2.91 -10.07
C ILE A 9 -17.43 -1.86 -10.24
N ILE A 10 -17.28 -0.98 -9.26
CA ILE A 10 -16.27 0.07 -9.26
C ILE A 10 -14.87 -0.56 -9.29
N SER A 11 -14.57 -1.52 -8.41
CA SER A 11 -13.26 -2.17 -8.37
C SER A 11 -12.93 -2.94 -9.66
N LYS A 12 -13.93 -3.49 -10.35
CA LYS A 12 -13.74 -4.20 -11.63
C LYS A 12 -13.41 -3.24 -12.79
N GLU A 13 -14.03 -2.07 -12.81
CA GLU A 13 -13.75 -1.01 -13.79
C GLU A 13 -12.34 -0.43 -13.56
N PHE A 14 -11.97 -0.20 -12.30
CA PHE A 14 -10.64 0.30 -11.93
C PHE A 14 -9.48 -0.68 -12.24
N LEU A 15 -9.69 -1.98 -12.03
CA LEU A 15 -8.72 -3.00 -12.41
C LEU A 15 -8.45 -3.03 -13.91
N LYS A 16 -9.40 -2.56 -14.72
CA LYS A 16 -9.29 -2.52 -16.18
C LYS A 16 -8.47 -1.33 -16.67
N ASP A 17 -8.56 -0.18 -15.97
CA ASP A 17 -7.93 1.06 -16.41
C ASP A 17 -6.43 1.16 -16.04
N SER A 18 -5.99 0.56 -14.93
CA SER A 18 -4.59 0.61 -14.47
C SER A 18 -4.10 -0.71 -13.87
N PRO A 19 -4.10 -1.83 -14.63
CA PRO A 19 -3.76 -3.14 -14.09
C PRO A 19 -2.33 -3.24 -13.56
N LYS A 20 -1.38 -2.50 -14.14
CA LYS A 20 0.03 -2.48 -13.72
C LYS A 20 0.22 -1.87 -12.34
N SER A 21 -0.47 -0.78 -12.06
CA SER A 21 -0.39 -0.08 -10.76
C SER A 21 -0.99 -0.91 -9.63
N PHE A 22 -2.08 -1.63 -9.90
CA PHE A 22 -2.67 -2.57 -8.95
C PHE A 22 -1.78 -3.79 -8.69
N LEU A 23 -1.17 -4.35 -9.73
CA LEU A 23 -0.26 -5.48 -9.60
C LEU A 23 0.97 -5.09 -8.78
N LEU A 24 1.53 -3.91 -9.02
CA LEU A 24 2.63 -3.36 -8.23
C LEU A 24 2.24 -3.18 -6.77
N LEU A 25 1.06 -2.62 -6.49
CA LEU A 25 0.54 -2.48 -5.13
C LEU A 25 0.39 -3.83 -4.44
N PHE A 26 -0.15 -4.83 -5.13
CA PHE A 26 -0.30 -6.19 -4.60
C PHE A 26 1.05 -6.81 -4.20
N PHE A 27 2.07 -6.71 -5.06
CA PHE A 27 3.42 -7.18 -4.74
C PHE A 27 4.04 -6.43 -3.56
N LEU A 28 3.88 -5.11 -3.51
CA LEU A 28 4.36 -4.32 -2.37
C LEU A 28 3.70 -4.74 -1.05
N LEU A 29 2.40 -5.05 -1.06
CA LEU A 29 1.68 -5.54 0.12
C LEU A 29 2.17 -6.92 0.57
N LEU A 30 2.43 -7.83 -0.38
CA LEU A 30 3.01 -9.14 -0.05
C LEU A 30 4.41 -9.01 0.59
N ILE A 31 5.25 -8.13 0.03
CA ILE A 31 6.58 -7.87 0.58
C ILE A 31 6.47 -7.26 1.99
N ASP A 32 5.60 -6.27 2.17
CA ASP A 32 5.41 -5.63 3.47
C ASP A 32 4.92 -6.62 4.53
N GLY A 33 3.95 -7.47 4.19
CA GLY A 33 3.48 -8.54 5.06
C GLY A 33 4.59 -9.51 5.46
N ALA A 34 5.42 -9.94 4.50
CA ALA A 34 6.55 -10.81 4.78
C ALA A 34 7.59 -10.15 5.69
N VAL A 35 7.91 -8.86 5.44
CA VAL A 35 8.84 -8.08 6.26
C VAL A 35 8.27 -7.85 7.67
N ALA A 36 6.98 -7.55 7.79
CA ALA A 36 6.33 -7.35 9.07
C ALA A 36 6.39 -8.62 9.95
N VAL A 37 6.05 -9.78 9.39
CA VAL A 37 6.16 -11.07 10.10
C VAL A 37 7.62 -11.35 10.49
N SER A 38 8.56 -11.13 9.56
CA SER A 38 9.99 -11.33 9.84
C SER A 38 10.50 -10.40 10.95
N SER A 39 10.01 -9.16 11.01
CA SER A 39 10.35 -8.20 12.05
C SER A 39 9.89 -8.66 13.44
N VAL A 40 8.68 -9.22 13.52
CA VAL A 40 8.17 -9.79 14.78
C VAL A 40 9.00 -11.01 15.19
N LEU A 41 9.29 -11.90 14.25
CA LEU A 41 10.10 -13.10 14.50
C LEU A 41 11.54 -12.77 14.91
N ALA A 42 12.09 -11.65 14.45
CA ALA A 42 13.44 -11.22 14.80
C ALA A 42 13.61 -10.76 16.26
N VAL A 43 12.51 -10.61 17.01
CA VAL A 43 12.56 -10.39 18.46
C VAL A 43 12.98 -11.66 19.20
N ILE A 44 12.64 -12.84 18.65
CA ILE A 44 12.90 -14.13 19.32
C ILE A 44 14.38 -14.37 19.60
N PRO A 45 15.32 -14.22 18.63
CA PRO A 45 16.75 -14.36 18.90
C PRO A 45 17.28 -13.39 19.97
N LEU A 46 16.73 -12.17 20.03
CA LEU A 46 17.11 -11.20 21.05
C LEU A 46 16.64 -11.67 22.43
N ALA A 47 15.44 -12.20 22.54
CA ALA A 47 14.91 -12.76 23.76
C ALA A 47 15.73 -14.00 24.21
N ASP A 48 15.98 -14.94 23.29
CA ASP A 48 16.79 -16.14 23.58
C ASP A 48 18.19 -15.76 24.11
N PHE A 49 18.82 -14.74 23.49
CA PHE A 49 20.14 -14.26 23.92
C PHE A 49 20.11 -13.57 25.30
N LEU A 50 19.00 -12.95 25.66
CA LEU A 50 18.82 -12.34 26.98
C LEU A 50 18.61 -13.39 28.09
N PHE A 51 17.97 -14.52 27.76
CA PHE A 51 17.76 -15.62 28.70
C PHE A 51 19.00 -16.50 28.85
N ASP A 52 19.67 -16.79 27.74
CA ASP A 52 20.93 -17.57 27.75
C ASP A 52 21.91 -16.98 26.73
N SER A 53 22.87 -16.23 27.22
CA SER A 53 23.92 -15.59 26.38
C SER A 53 24.80 -16.61 25.64
N THR A 54 24.79 -17.89 26.08
CA THR A 54 25.55 -18.97 25.47
C THR A 54 24.77 -19.70 24.37
N LEU A 55 23.47 -19.42 24.25
CA LEU A 55 22.54 -20.01 23.27
C LEU A 55 22.66 -21.57 23.23
N LYS A 56 22.70 -22.23 24.40
CA LYS A 56 22.80 -23.68 24.47
C LYS A 56 21.58 -24.40 23.93
N ASP A 57 20.37 -23.84 24.19
CA ASP A 57 19.09 -24.36 23.71
C ASP A 57 18.27 -23.24 23.02
N PRO A 58 18.72 -22.73 21.88
CA PRO A 58 18.02 -21.65 21.19
C PRO A 58 16.75 -22.19 20.54
N SER A 59 15.76 -21.29 20.37
CA SER A 59 14.53 -21.59 19.66
C SER A 59 14.80 -21.96 18.19
N LYS A 60 13.86 -22.69 17.56
CA LYS A 60 13.96 -23.05 16.13
C LYS A 60 14.13 -21.83 15.21
N VAL A 61 13.52 -20.72 15.58
CA VAL A 61 13.63 -19.45 14.82
C VAL A 61 15.05 -18.89 14.94
N THR A 62 15.61 -18.92 16.14
CA THR A 62 16.99 -18.47 16.37
C THR A 62 17.99 -19.33 15.64
N LEU A 63 17.84 -20.66 15.66
CA LEU A 63 18.66 -21.58 14.88
C LEU A 63 18.62 -21.26 13.38
N PHE A 64 17.44 -21.06 12.84
CA PHE A 64 17.28 -20.71 11.43
C PHE A 64 17.99 -19.40 11.05
N ILE A 65 17.93 -18.39 11.91
CA ILE A 65 18.61 -17.11 11.68
C ILE A 65 20.12 -17.26 11.84
N GLN A 66 20.59 -18.03 12.84
CA GLN A 66 22.01 -18.33 13.04
C GLN A 66 22.63 -19.02 11.82
N ASP A 67 21.97 -20.03 11.26
CA ASP A 67 22.42 -20.71 10.05
C ASP A 67 22.63 -19.72 8.90
N LYS A 68 21.70 -18.76 8.73
CA LYS A 68 21.85 -17.73 7.71
C LYS A 68 23.00 -16.77 8.03
N PHE A 69 23.17 -16.38 9.27
CA PHE A 69 24.28 -15.52 9.70
C PHE A 69 25.64 -16.19 9.44
N LEU A 70 25.76 -17.49 9.72
CA LEU A 70 26.96 -18.26 9.42
C LEU A 70 27.30 -18.29 7.92
N ILE A 71 26.28 -18.48 7.06
CA ILE A 71 26.47 -18.46 5.60
C ILE A 71 27.00 -17.08 5.12
N PHE A 72 26.55 -16.00 5.73
CA PHE A 72 26.98 -14.63 5.39
C PHE A 72 28.22 -14.17 6.18
N GLY A 73 28.81 -15.01 7.03
CA GLY A 73 29.97 -14.66 7.83
C GLY A 73 29.68 -13.62 8.91
N ILE A 74 28.42 -13.49 9.34
CA ILE A 74 27.99 -12.56 10.37
C ILE A 74 28.23 -13.20 11.75
N PRO A 75 28.96 -12.54 12.68
CA PRO A 75 29.20 -13.10 14.01
C PRO A 75 27.89 -13.21 14.81
N ILE A 76 27.74 -14.35 15.52
CA ILE A 76 26.56 -14.63 16.36
C ILE A 76 26.77 -13.92 17.71
N ASN A 77 26.21 -12.74 17.85
CA ASN A 77 26.23 -11.96 19.08
C ASN A 77 24.95 -11.11 19.21
N PHE A 78 24.73 -10.55 20.39
CA PHE A 78 23.57 -9.70 20.67
C PHE A 78 23.45 -8.50 19.67
N TRP A 79 24.56 -7.89 19.34
CA TRP A 79 24.56 -6.73 18.43
C TRP A 79 24.14 -7.10 17.01
N SER A 80 24.57 -8.26 16.51
CA SER A 80 24.16 -8.75 15.18
C SER A 80 22.67 -8.98 15.09
N PHE A 81 22.05 -9.57 16.09
CA PHE A 81 20.59 -9.73 16.16
C PHE A 81 19.89 -8.38 16.32
N GLY A 82 20.44 -7.47 17.13
CA GLY A 82 19.91 -6.12 17.31
C GLY A 82 19.92 -5.31 16.00
N ILE A 83 21.05 -5.33 15.26
CA ILE A 83 21.17 -4.68 13.96
C ILE A 83 20.20 -5.31 12.95
N PHE A 84 20.10 -6.63 12.93
CA PHE A 84 19.17 -7.34 12.04
C PHE A 84 17.71 -6.96 12.33
N PHE A 85 17.31 -6.92 13.59
CA PHE A 85 15.99 -6.46 14.02
C PHE A 85 15.74 -4.99 13.60
N ALA A 86 16.69 -4.11 13.86
CA ALA A 86 16.59 -2.70 13.47
C ALA A 86 16.46 -2.54 11.95
N PHE A 87 17.24 -3.31 11.18
CA PHE A 87 17.18 -3.31 9.72
C PHE A 87 15.80 -3.74 9.20
N LEU A 88 15.23 -4.82 9.75
CA LEU A 88 13.88 -5.27 9.35
C LEU A 88 12.80 -4.22 9.69
N ASN A 89 12.92 -3.54 10.83
CA ASN A 89 11.99 -2.46 11.18
C ASN A 89 12.12 -1.24 10.24
N LEU A 90 13.34 -0.89 9.85
CA LEU A 90 13.56 0.16 8.85
C LEU A 90 12.99 -0.23 7.48
N MET A 91 13.19 -1.48 7.07
CA MET A 91 12.60 -2.03 5.83
C MET A 91 11.07 -1.99 5.87
N SER A 92 10.46 -2.37 6.99
CA SER A 92 9.00 -2.27 7.17
C SER A 92 8.52 -0.82 7.08
N GLY A 93 9.23 0.12 7.71
CA GLY A 93 8.93 1.55 7.58
C GLY A 93 9.02 2.06 6.14
N ALA A 94 10.08 1.68 5.43
CA ALA A 94 10.28 2.04 4.02
C ALA A 94 9.17 1.44 3.13
N SER A 95 8.82 0.17 3.33
CA SER A 95 7.74 -0.50 2.58
C SER A 95 6.42 0.26 2.67
N LYS A 96 6.06 0.74 3.87
CA LYS A 96 4.84 1.53 4.09
C LYS A 96 4.83 2.85 3.31
N VAL A 97 6.00 3.50 3.18
CA VAL A 97 6.14 4.72 2.36
C VAL A 97 5.91 4.39 0.89
N PHE A 98 6.50 3.29 0.37
CA PHE A 98 6.30 2.86 -1.02
C PHE A 98 4.85 2.48 -1.31
N ILE A 99 4.18 1.78 -0.40
CA ILE A 99 2.75 1.45 -0.51
C ILE A 99 1.92 2.73 -0.58
N ARG A 100 2.18 3.69 0.30
CA ARG A 100 1.47 4.98 0.30
C ARG A 100 1.68 5.75 -1.00
N PHE A 101 2.90 5.74 -1.53
CA PHE A 101 3.21 6.33 -2.82
C PHE A 101 2.45 5.64 -3.97
N ALA A 102 2.42 4.29 -3.99
CA ALA A 102 1.68 3.53 -4.98
C ALA A 102 0.17 3.84 -4.94
N ILE A 103 -0.43 3.91 -3.75
CA ILE A 103 -1.84 4.29 -3.56
C ILE A 103 -2.11 5.69 -4.10
N LEU A 104 -1.25 6.66 -3.79
CA LEU A 104 -1.38 8.03 -4.30
C LEU A 104 -1.25 8.09 -5.82
N ASN A 105 -0.33 7.33 -6.39
CA ASN A 105 -0.14 7.28 -7.83
C ASN A 105 -1.40 6.75 -8.54
N ILE A 106 -1.99 5.67 -8.03
CA ILE A 106 -3.26 5.12 -8.53
C ILE A 106 -4.36 6.18 -8.44
N LYS A 107 -4.49 6.86 -7.28
CA LYS A 107 -5.47 7.92 -7.08
C LYS A 107 -5.34 9.02 -8.13
N TYR A 108 -4.13 9.53 -8.35
CA TYR A 108 -3.90 10.63 -9.30
C TYR A 108 -4.07 10.20 -10.75
N GLU A 109 -3.69 8.98 -11.11
CA GLU A 109 -3.92 8.43 -12.45
C GLU A 109 -5.42 8.38 -12.78
N ILE A 110 -6.22 7.89 -11.85
CA ILE A 110 -7.68 7.81 -12.00
C ILE A 110 -8.30 9.22 -12.07
N LEU A 111 -7.89 10.12 -11.17
CA LEU A 111 -8.36 11.51 -11.21
C LEU A 111 -8.06 12.19 -12.54
N ARG A 112 -6.85 12.01 -13.06
CA ARG A 112 -6.44 12.55 -14.35
C ARG A 112 -7.32 12.04 -15.49
N ASN A 113 -7.58 10.72 -15.51
CA ASN A 113 -8.41 10.11 -16.56
C ASN A 113 -9.85 10.59 -16.48
N LEU A 114 -10.44 10.62 -15.27
CA LEU A 114 -11.79 11.14 -15.05
C LEU A 114 -11.90 12.61 -15.42
N PHE A 115 -10.92 13.43 -15.07
CA PHE A 115 -10.90 14.85 -15.39
C PHE A 115 -10.83 15.08 -16.90
N SER A 116 -9.94 14.35 -17.59
CA SER A 116 -9.79 14.41 -19.05
C SER A 116 -11.06 13.99 -19.78
N ASP A 117 -11.68 12.88 -19.36
CA ASP A 117 -12.92 12.38 -19.96
C ASP A 117 -14.09 13.35 -19.72
N THR A 118 -14.18 13.89 -18.50
CA THR A 118 -15.23 14.87 -18.16
C THR A 118 -15.08 16.16 -18.96
N LEU A 119 -13.85 16.68 -19.10
CA LEU A 119 -13.60 17.88 -19.93
C LEU A 119 -13.94 17.61 -21.40
N THR A 120 -13.54 16.45 -21.93
CA THR A 120 -13.85 16.08 -23.32
C THR A 120 -15.35 16.03 -23.56
N ARG A 121 -16.11 15.42 -22.65
CA ARG A 121 -17.58 15.40 -22.71
C ARG A 121 -18.17 16.79 -22.58
N PHE A 122 -17.63 17.60 -21.69
CA PHE A 122 -18.04 18.99 -21.48
C PHE A 122 -17.91 19.79 -22.77
N PHE A 123 -16.77 19.77 -23.45
CA PHE A 123 -16.55 20.50 -24.69
C PHE A 123 -17.37 19.95 -25.86
N ASN A 124 -17.75 18.69 -25.84
CA ASN A 124 -18.60 18.09 -26.86
C ASN A 124 -20.11 18.28 -26.61
N THR A 125 -20.48 18.91 -25.48
CA THR A 125 -21.89 19.17 -25.17
C THR A 125 -22.40 20.39 -25.92
N LYS A 126 -23.68 20.37 -26.37
CA LYS A 126 -24.30 21.46 -27.12
C LYS A 126 -24.30 22.74 -26.28
N TRP A 127 -23.99 23.87 -26.94
CA TRP A 127 -23.94 25.20 -26.32
C TRP A 127 -25.23 25.60 -25.59
N SER A 128 -26.39 25.13 -26.02
CA SER A 128 -27.68 25.39 -25.38
C SER A 128 -27.72 24.90 -23.90
N PHE A 129 -26.96 23.90 -23.56
CA PHE A 129 -26.86 23.42 -22.16
C PHE A 129 -26.19 24.43 -21.24
N PHE A 130 -25.28 25.23 -21.77
CA PHE A 130 -24.53 26.23 -20.99
C PHE A 130 -25.25 27.55 -20.81
N SER A 131 -26.30 27.83 -21.60
CA SER A 131 -27.06 29.06 -21.47
C SER A 131 -28.07 29.06 -20.33
N GLU A 132 -28.48 27.87 -19.87
CA GLU A 132 -29.49 27.71 -18.82
C GLU A 132 -28.90 27.59 -17.41
N GLU A 133 -27.65 27.15 -17.25
CA GLU A 133 -26.99 26.99 -15.94
C GLU A 133 -25.79 27.93 -15.77
N SER A 134 -25.61 28.43 -14.55
CA SER A 134 -24.45 29.25 -14.20
C SER A 134 -23.14 28.44 -14.30
N HIS A 135 -22.25 28.83 -15.24
CA HIS A 135 -20.96 28.20 -15.52
C HIS A 135 -20.12 27.96 -14.25
N GLY A 136 -20.16 28.91 -13.29
CA GLY A 136 -19.44 28.82 -12.04
C GLY A 136 -19.94 27.68 -11.15
N LYS A 137 -21.25 27.46 -11.10
CA LYS A 137 -21.86 26.39 -10.32
C LYS A 137 -21.48 25.03 -10.90
N LEU A 138 -21.47 24.90 -12.22
CA LEU A 138 -21.16 23.66 -12.92
C LEU A 138 -19.69 23.27 -12.73
N LEU A 139 -18.77 24.22 -12.89
CA LEU A 139 -17.34 24.02 -12.66
C LEU A 139 -17.02 23.67 -11.20
N ASN A 140 -17.69 24.35 -10.26
CA ASN A 140 -17.49 24.05 -8.83
C ASN A 140 -18.02 22.67 -8.45
N THR A 141 -19.19 22.27 -8.99
CA THR A 141 -19.75 20.93 -8.78
C THR A 141 -18.84 19.86 -9.37
N MET A 142 -18.37 20.05 -10.60
CA MET A 142 -17.41 19.13 -11.23
C MET A 142 -16.14 18.95 -10.39
N ASN A 143 -15.53 20.04 -9.94
CA ASN A 143 -14.31 19.97 -9.15
C ASN A 143 -14.56 19.25 -7.82
N LYS A 144 -15.65 19.57 -7.12
CA LYS A 144 -16.02 18.93 -5.86
C LYS A 144 -16.29 17.44 -6.03
N GLU A 145 -17.04 17.04 -7.05
CA GLU A 145 -17.37 15.63 -7.30
C GLU A 145 -16.11 14.82 -7.69
N LEU A 146 -15.25 15.39 -8.55
CA LEU A 146 -14.00 14.71 -8.95
C LEU A 146 -13.07 14.49 -7.76
N VAL A 147 -12.91 15.50 -6.88
CA VAL A 147 -12.10 15.34 -5.66
C VAL A 147 -12.70 14.28 -4.75
N THR A 148 -14.04 14.30 -4.54
CA THR A 148 -14.74 13.32 -3.72
C THR A 148 -14.56 11.89 -4.25
N VAL A 149 -14.65 11.70 -5.57
CA VAL A 149 -14.41 10.39 -6.20
C VAL A 149 -12.96 9.96 -5.98
N GLY A 150 -11.99 10.85 -6.19
CA GLY A 150 -10.58 10.56 -5.97
C GLY A 150 -10.28 10.15 -4.52
N ASP A 151 -10.87 10.83 -3.55
CA ASP A 151 -10.71 10.52 -2.13
C ASP A 151 -11.34 9.18 -1.78
N THR A 152 -12.51 8.88 -2.32
CA THR A 152 -13.19 7.58 -2.13
C THR A 152 -12.32 6.43 -2.67
N ILE A 153 -11.70 6.60 -3.83
CA ILE A 153 -10.80 5.60 -4.42
C ILE A 153 -9.56 5.40 -3.57
N GLY A 154 -8.95 6.49 -3.10
CA GLY A 154 -7.81 6.43 -2.19
C GLY A 154 -8.16 5.69 -0.89
N GLN A 155 -9.35 5.90 -0.34
CA GLN A 155 -9.85 5.18 0.83
C GLN A 155 -10.06 3.68 0.56
N ILE A 156 -10.65 3.33 -0.57
CA ILE A 156 -10.84 1.92 -0.97
C ILE A 156 -9.48 1.23 -1.09
N ALA A 157 -8.50 1.82 -1.78
CA ALA A 157 -7.16 1.25 -1.91
C ALA A 157 -6.47 1.08 -0.55
N THR A 158 -6.65 2.03 0.37
CA THR A 158 -6.13 1.96 1.74
C THR A 158 -6.79 0.84 2.54
N GLN A 159 -8.11 0.68 2.43
CA GLN A 159 -8.83 -0.42 3.10
C GLN A 159 -8.39 -1.79 2.57
N PHE A 160 -8.18 -1.94 1.25
CA PHE A 160 -7.60 -3.16 0.68
C PHE A 160 -6.22 -3.46 1.26
N ALA A 161 -5.37 -2.45 1.37
CA ALA A 161 -4.05 -2.61 1.96
C ALA A 161 -4.13 -3.08 3.43
N GLN A 162 -5.06 -2.53 4.22
CA GLN A 162 -5.26 -2.90 5.63
C GLN A 162 -5.80 -4.32 5.82
N VAL A 163 -6.61 -4.82 4.89
CA VAL A 163 -7.16 -6.19 4.97
C VAL A 163 -6.10 -7.25 4.64
N ILE A 164 -5.09 -6.90 3.84
CA ILE A 164 -4.02 -7.82 3.43
C ILE A 164 -2.86 -7.84 4.45
N GLN A 165 -2.67 -6.76 5.21
CA GLN A 165 -1.71 -6.68 6.33
C GLN A 165 -2.24 -7.35 7.61
#